data_a0da1cac6926243a53216aeafd0dd696
#
_entry.id   a0da1cac6926243a53216aeafd0dd696
#
_cell.length_a   1.000
_cell.length_b   1.000
_cell.length_c   1.000
_cell.angle_alpha   90.00
_cell.angle_beta   90.00
_cell.angle_gamma   90.00
#
_symmetry.space_group_name_H-M   'P 1'
#
loop_
_entity.id
_entity.type
_entity.pdbx_description
1 polymer ?
#
loop_
_entity_poly.entity_id
_entity_poly.type
_entity_poly.pdbx_seq_one_letter_code
_entity_poly.pdbx_strand_id
1 'polypeptide(L)'
;MIFEEQVSRKPDHYPWAQEFIEAMHNGFWTDKEFSFSSDIQDFNVNLTEDEREMVVRTLSAIGQIEVAVKKFWSKLGDNLPHPSLTDLGYVMANIEVIHNNAYERLLKVLGLEDI
;
A
#
# COMPACT_ATOMS: atom_id res chain seq x y z
N MET A 1 19.11 -18.04 13.86
CA MET A 1 19.43 -16.84 13.03
C MET A 1 18.26 -16.53 12.11
N ILE A 2 18.12 -15.29 11.73
CA ILE A 2 16.97 -14.82 10.96
C ILE A 2 16.86 -15.48 9.57
N PHE A 3 17.96 -15.94 9.00
CA PHE A 3 17.99 -16.60 7.69
C PHE A 3 17.95 -18.11 7.76
N GLU A 4 17.89 -18.70 8.93
CA GLU A 4 17.77 -20.15 9.07
C GLU A 4 16.33 -20.57 8.82
N GLU A 5 16.14 -21.61 8.03
CA GLU A 5 14.82 -22.11 7.69
C GLU A 5 14.08 -22.63 8.93
N GLN A 6 12.81 -22.22 9.07
CA GLN A 6 11.93 -22.74 10.10
C GLN A 6 10.57 -23.04 9.48
N VAL A 7 10.21 -24.28 9.42
CA VAL A 7 8.94 -24.74 8.82
C VAL A 7 7.79 -24.64 9.81
N SER A 8 8.05 -24.94 11.10
CA SER A 8 7.03 -24.91 12.14
C SER A 8 6.76 -23.48 12.64
N ARG A 9 5.50 -23.19 12.98
CA ARG A 9 5.11 -21.90 13.57
C ARG A 9 5.74 -21.67 14.95
N LYS A 10 6.13 -22.72 15.63
CA LYS A 10 6.70 -22.65 16.98
C LYS A 10 8.09 -23.29 17.00
N PRO A 11 9.01 -22.78 17.84
CA PRO A 11 8.87 -21.56 18.66
C PRO A 11 8.86 -20.29 17.81
N ASP A 12 8.11 -19.29 18.25
CA ASP A 12 8.11 -17.98 17.59
C ASP A 12 9.24 -17.11 18.16
N HIS A 13 10.29 -16.93 17.38
CA HIS A 13 11.47 -16.15 17.77
C HIS A 13 11.31 -14.65 17.51
N TYR A 14 10.25 -14.25 16.80
CA TYR A 14 10.01 -12.85 16.42
C TYR A 14 8.58 -12.44 16.72
N PRO A 15 8.17 -12.51 17.99
CA PRO A 15 6.77 -12.21 18.37
C PRO A 15 6.35 -10.77 18.11
N TRP A 16 7.31 -9.84 18.04
CA TRP A 16 7.05 -8.44 17.71
C TRP A 16 6.44 -8.26 16.32
N ALA A 17 6.66 -9.19 15.40
CA ALA A 17 6.07 -9.13 14.06
C ALA A 17 4.54 -9.11 14.13
N GLN A 18 3.96 -9.87 15.04
CA GLN A 18 2.51 -9.93 15.24
C GLN A 18 1.93 -8.59 15.72
N GLU A 19 2.71 -7.84 16.51
CA GLU A 19 2.27 -6.51 16.96
C GLU A 19 2.05 -5.56 15.79
N PHE A 20 2.94 -5.59 14.79
CA PHE A 20 2.79 -4.79 13.57
C PHE A 20 1.61 -5.26 12.72
N ILE A 21 1.42 -6.57 12.59
CA ILE A 21 0.28 -7.15 11.86
C ILE A 21 -1.03 -6.70 12.50
N GLU A 22 -1.14 -6.78 13.82
CA GLU A 22 -2.34 -6.35 14.54
C GLU A 22 -2.61 -4.86 14.38
N ALA A 23 -1.56 -4.04 14.43
CA ALA A 23 -1.68 -2.60 14.21
C ALA A 23 -2.24 -2.30 12.82
N MET A 24 -1.78 -3.01 11.80
CA MET A 24 -2.28 -2.85 10.43
C MET A 24 -3.72 -3.31 10.30
N HIS A 25 -4.09 -4.42 10.92
CA HIS A 25 -5.47 -4.92 10.91
C HIS A 25 -6.42 -3.97 11.66
N ASN A 26 -5.97 -3.38 12.77
CA ASN A 26 -6.78 -2.43 13.53
C ASN A 26 -6.99 -1.10 12.80
N GLY A 27 -6.01 -0.71 11.99
CA GLY A 27 -6.10 0.49 11.15
C GLY A 27 -6.58 0.20 9.72
N PHE A 28 -7.15 -0.97 9.48
CA PHE A 28 -7.55 -1.42 8.15
C PHE A 28 -8.61 -0.52 7.53
N TRP A 29 -8.42 -0.17 6.26
CA TRP A 29 -9.38 0.56 5.45
C TRP A 29 -9.30 0.09 3.99
N THR A 30 -10.32 0.42 3.19
CA THR A 30 -10.30 0.18 1.76
C THR A 30 -10.64 1.46 1.01
N ASP A 31 -10.32 1.48 -0.29
CA ASP A 31 -10.65 2.62 -1.16
C ASP A 31 -12.15 2.97 -1.17
N LYS A 32 -12.98 1.99 -0.87
CA LYS A 32 -14.45 2.16 -0.87
C LYS A 32 -14.96 3.04 0.27
N GLU A 33 -14.14 3.26 1.31
CA GLU A 33 -14.51 4.10 2.45
C GLU A 33 -14.38 5.59 2.17
N PHE A 34 -13.75 5.97 1.05
CA PHE A 34 -13.53 7.36 0.68
C PHE A 34 -14.48 7.79 -0.43
N SER A 35 -15.02 9.01 -0.27
CA SER A 35 -15.72 9.69 -1.34
C SER A 35 -14.81 10.78 -1.91
N PHE A 36 -14.54 10.73 -3.21
CA PHE A 36 -13.71 11.72 -3.88
C PHE A 36 -14.53 12.76 -4.64
N SER A 37 -15.85 12.85 -4.36
CA SER A 37 -16.74 13.71 -5.14
C SER A 37 -16.40 15.20 -5.02
N SER A 38 -15.99 15.66 -3.83
CA SER A 38 -15.55 17.06 -3.66
C SER A 38 -14.22 17.34 -4.34
N ASP A 39 -13.40 16.32 -4.51
CA ASP A 39 -12.09 16.45 -5.14
C ASP A 39 -12.19 16.74 -6.63
N ILE A 40 -13.27 16.32 -7.28
CA ILE A 40 -13.55 16.64 -8.70
C ILE A 40 -13.64 18.14 -8.89
N GLN A 41 -14.42 18.83 -8.05
CA GLN A 41 -14.58 20.27 -8.10
C GLN A 41 -13.26 20.98 -7.81
N ASP A 42 -12.55 20.55 -6.78
CA ASP A 42 -11.26 21.14 -6.42
C ASP A 42 -10.26 21.00 -7.56
N PHE A 43 -10.15 19.82 -8.14
CA PHE A 43 -9.19 19.55 -9.21
C PHE A 43 -9.52 20.33 -10.49
N ASN A 44 -10.79 20.37 -10.89
CA ASN A 44 -11.18 20.97 -12.18
C ASN A 44 -11.37 22.48 -12.12
N VAL A 45 -11.75 23.04 -10.98
CA VAL A 45 -12.17 24.44 -10.87
C VAL A 45 -11.30 25.25 -9.92
N ASN A 46 -10.99 24.71 -8.72
CA ASN A 46 -10.37 25.49 -7.66
C ASN A 46 -8.84 25.56 -7.76
N LEU A 47 -8.21 24.55 -8.36
CA LEU A 47 -6.76 24.54 -8.56
C LEU A 47 -6.38 25.36 -9.79
N THR A 48 -5.24 26.03 -9.72
CA THR A 48 -4.63 26.64 -10.90
C THR A 48 -4.10 25.56 -11.83
N GLU A 49 -3.74 25.91 -13.06
CA GLU A 49 -3.17 24.98 -14.01
C GLU A 49 -1.87 24.36 -13.48
N ASP A 50 -1.00 25.20 -12.88
CA ASP A 50 0.28 24.73 -12.31
C ASP A 50 0.06 23.79 -11.12
N GLU A 51 -0.90 24.09 -10.25
CA GLU A 51 -1.27 23.23 -9.12
C GLU A 51 -1.81 21.90 -9.61
N ARG A 52 -2.65 21.93 -10.64
CA ARG A 52 -3.21 20.71 -11.23
C ARG A 52 -2.12 19.83 -11.82
N GLU A 53 -1.17 20.42 -12.54
CA GLU A 53 -0.03 19.70 -13.09
C GLU A 53 0.83 19.06 -11.99
N MET A 54 1.05 19.77 -10.89
CA MET A 54 1.78 19.23 -9.73
C MET A 54 1.07 18.00 -9.14
N VAL A 55 -0.24 18.07 -8.98
CA VAL A 55 -1.06 16.95 -8.48
C VAL A 55 -0.94 15.74 -9.42
N VAL A 56 -1.11 15.96 -10.72
CA VAL A 56 -1.01 14.88 -11.73
C VAL A 56 0.36 14.20 -11.68
N ARG A 57 1.42 14.96 -11.65
CA ARG A 57 2.79 14.41 -11.60
C ARG A 57 3.05 13.65 -10.31
N THR A 58 2.60 14.19 -9.19
CA THR A 58 2.78 13.56 -7.88
C THR A 58 2.01 12.25 -7.79
N LEU A 59 0.74 12.25 -8.15
CA LEU A 59 -0.09 11.04 -8.12
C LEU A 59 0.42 9.97 -9.08
N SER A 60 0.88 10.37 -10.25
CA SER A 60 1.47 9.47 -11.23
C SER A 60 2.71 8.76 -10.66
N ALA A 61 3.60 9.51 -10.03
CA ALA A 61 4.81 8.96 -9.41
C ALA A 61 4.47 8.01 -8.27
N ILE A 62 3.60 8.42 -7.34
CA ILE A 62 3.21 7.60 -6.19
C ILE A 62 2.53 6.32 -6.65
N GLY A 63 1.61 6.41 -7.61
CA GLY A 63 0.91 5.24 -8.13
C GLY A 63 1.85 4.19 -8.72
N GLN A 64 2.93 4.62 -9.37
CA GLN A 64 3.93 3.69 -9.91
C GLN A 64 4.82 3.10 -8.81
N ILE A 65 5.19 3.88 -7.80
CA ILE A 65 6.00 3.42 -6.68
C ILE A 65 5.31 2.27 -5.94
N GLU A 66 4.00 2.35 -5.75
CA GLU A 66 3.23 1.32 -5.04
C GLU A 66 3.35 -0.07 -5.69
N VAL A 67 3.53 -0.13 -7.00
CA VAL A 67 3.75 -1.40 -7.71
C VAL A 67 5.06 -2.05 -7.27
N ALA A 68 6.12 -1.26 -7.18
CA ALA A 68 7.44 -1.77 -6.78
C ALA A 68 7.50 -2.13 -5.29
N VAL A 69 6.90 -1.31 -4.44
CA VAL A 69 6.89 -1.50 -2.97
C VAL A 69 6.14 -2.77 -2.59
N LYS A 70 5.01 -3.02 -3.23
CA LYS A 70 4.22 -4.25 -3.03
C LYS A 70 5.08 -5.50 -3.29
N LYS A 71 5.81 -5.51 -4.39
CA LYS A 71 6.70 -6.61 -4.75
C LYS A 71 7.85 -6.76 -3.76
N PHE A 72 8.39 -5.64 -3.28
CA PHE A 72 9.45 -5.65 -2.28
C PHE A 72 9.00 -6.39 -1.00
N TRP A 73 7.84 -6.03 -0.45
CA TRP A 73 7.34 -6.66 0.77
C TRP A 73 7.06 -8.15 0.59
N SER A 74 6.51 -8.52 -0.56
CA SER A 74 6.27 -9.94 -0.88
C SER A 74 7.58 -10.73 -0.94
N LYS A 75 8.59 -10.19 -1.62
CA LYS A 75 9.90 -10.84 -1.70
C LYS A 75 10.60 -10.91 -0.34
N LEU A 76 10.46 -9.87 0.47
CA LEU A 76 11.01 -9.88 1.82
C LEU A 76 10.39 -11.01 2.65
N GLY A 77 9.07 -11.17 2.58
CA GLY A 77 8.37 -12.27 3.23
C GLY A 77 8.84 -13.63 2.74
N ASP A 78 9.03 -13.79 1.43
CA ASP A 78 9.53 -15.03 0.84
C ASP A 78 10.96 -15.37 1.26
N ASN A 79 11.79 -14.35 1.47
CA ASN A 79 13.22 -14.53 1.77
C ASN A 79 13.56 -14.56 3.26
N LEU A 80 12.61 -14.29 4.13
CA LEU A 80 12.76 -14.42 5.58
C LEU A 80 12.06 -15.69 6.04
N PRO A 81 12.81 -16.75 6.36
CA PRO A 81 12.27 -18.10 6.46
C PRO A 81 11.61 -18.44 7.82
N HIS A 82 11.12 -17.42 8.52
CA HIS A 82 10.37 -17.60 9.77
C HIS A 82 8.91 -17.23 9.53
N PRO A 83 7.94 -18.11 9.89
CA PRO A 83 6.54 -17.88 9.57
C PRO A 83 5.99 -16.51 10.00
N SER A 84 6.40 -16.01 11.17
CA SER A 84 5.96 -14.68 11.65
C SER A 84 6.46 -13.54 10.77
N LEU A 85 7.70 -13.63 10.27
CA LEU A 85 8.27 -12.62 9.38
C LEU A 85 7.69 -12.74 7.97
N THR A 86 7.44 -13.94 7.50
CA THR A 86 6.77 -14.18 6.23
C THR A 86 5.39 -13.55 6.24
N ASP A 87 4.61 -13.79 7.31
CA ASP A 87 3.28 -13.21 7.47
C ASP A 87 3.33 -11.68 7.46
N LEU A 88 4.28 -11.08 8.18
CA LEU A 88 4.44 -9.62 8.21
C LEU A 88 4.69 -9.07 6.80
N GLY A 89 5.58 -9.69 6.05
CA GLY A 89 5.86 -9.28 4.66
C GLY A 89 4.62 -9.35 3.78
N TYR A 90 3.84 -10.40 3.89
CA TYR A 90 2.62 -10.58 3.09
C TYR A 90 1.51 -9.62 3.48
N VAL A 91 1.36 -9.32 4.78
CA VAL A 91 0.39 -8.32 5.24
C VAL A 91 0.78 -6.93 4.73
N MET A 92 2.06 -6.58 4.79
CA MET A 92 2.56 -5.32 4.24
C MET A 92 2.30 -5.23 2.73
N ALA A 93 2.53 -6.33 1.99
CA ALA A 93 2.24 -6.37 0.56
C ALA A 93 0.74 -6.14 0.28
N ASN A 94 -0.14 -6.72 1.07
CA ASN A 94 -1.59 -6.53 0.92
C ASN A 94 -2.01 -5.08 1.20
N ILE A 95 -1.40 -4.43 2.18
CA ILE A 95 -1.65 -3.00 2.45
C ILE A 95 -1.29 -2.15 1.22
N GLU A 96 -0.20 -2.49 0.52
CA GLU A 96 0.18 -1.77 -0.70
C GLU A 96 -0.82 -2.01 -1.85
N VAL A 97 -1.47 -3.18 -1.89
CA VAL A 97 -2.58 -3.43 -2.83
C VAL A 97 -3.73 -2.46 -2.57
N ILE A 98 -4.06 -2.23 -1.31
CA ILE A 98 -5.13 -1.29 -0.92
C ILE A 98 -4.76 0.14 -1.32
N HIS A 99 -3.50 0.54 -1.07
CA HIS A 99 -2.99 1.85 -1.51
C HIS A 99 -3.11 2.02 -3.03
N ASN A 100 -2.69 1.00 -3.77
CA ASN A 100 -2.77 1.02 -5.23
C ASN A 100 -4.21 1.20 -5.71
N ASN A 101 -5.15 0.47 -5.11
CA ASN A 101 -6.57 0.59 -5.45
C ASN A 101 -7.11 1.98 -5.14
N ALA A 102 -6.67 2.60 -4.06
CA ALA A 102 -7.08 3.95 -3.68
C ALA A 102 -6.59 4.98 -4.71
N TYR A 103 -5.33 4.89 -5.14
CA TYR A 103 -4.78 5.79 -6.16
C TYR A 103 -5.47 5.58 -7.52
N GLU A 104 -5.70 4.34 -7.92
CA GLU A 104 -6.42 4.03 -9.15
C GLU A 104 -7.81 4.65 -9.16
N ARG A 105 -8.53 4.51 -8.06
CA ARG A 105 -9.86 5.06 -7.92
C ARG A 105 -9.84 6.59 -7.97
N LEU A 106 -8.91 7.22 -7.27
CA LEU A 106 -8.76 8.68 -7.29
C LEU A 106 -8.46 9.19 -8.70
N LEU A 107 -7.51 8.56 -9.39
CA LEU A 107 -7.15 8.93 -10.76
C LEU A 107 -8.35 8.78 -11.70
N LYS A 108 -9.11 7.70 -11.55
CA LYS A 108 -10.31 7.47 -12.35
C LYS A 108 -11.36 8.57 -12.12
N VAL A 109 -11.62 8.92 -10.87
CA VAL A 109 -12.57 9.97 -10.49
C VAL A 109 -12.16 11.33 -11.05
N LEU A 110 -10.86 11.62 -11.09
CA LEU A 110 -10.32 12.86 -11.65
C LEU A 110 -10.21 12.85 -13.19
N GLY A 111 -10.55 11.75 -13.83
CA GLY A 111 -10.44 11.61 -15.29
C GLY A 111 -9.02 11.41 -15.79
N LEU A 112 -8.12 10.87 -14.97
CA LEU A 112 -6.71 10.68 -15.25
C LEU A 112 -6.34 9.20 -15.40
N GLU A 113 -7.20 8.42 -16.02
CA GLU A 113 -7.06 6.96 -16.09
C GLU A 113 -5.83 6.49 -16.87
N ASP A 114 -5.30 7.33 -17.76
CA ASP A 114 -4.20 6.95 -18.66
C ASP A 114 -2.80 7.23 -18.11
N ILE A 115 -2.66 7.65 -16.87
CA ILE A 115 -1.37 7.94 -16.28
C ILE A 115 -0.91 6.91 -15.24
#